data_4ebb9655314a86fd471dff0a419f732d
#
_entry.id   4ebb9655314a86fd471dff0a419f732d
#
_cell.length_a   1.000
_cell.length_b   1.000
_cell.length_c   1.000
_cell.angle_alpha   90.00
_cell.angle_beta   90.00
_cell.angle_gamma   90.00
#
_symmetry.space_group_name_H-M   'P 1'
#
loop_
_entity.id
_entity.type
_entity.pdbx_description
1 polymer ?
#
loop_
_entity_poly.entity_id
_entity_poly.type
_entity_poly.pdbx_seq_one_letter_code
_entity_poly.pdbx_strand_id
1 'polypeptide(L)'
;MLFRSETFEDIYKKNYKVEDRSVLQAFSEGQALKGYPFGLNEIAVLKRDSSSMITIHTSINGAYLTTYQADGLVIATPTGSTAYSLSIGGPVIVPHSQTIAITPVAPHSLNVRPIVINDDWEITLDVESRSHNFLVAIDGRSETCREGTRLTIRKADYKIKVIKRPNHIFFHTLRDKMMWGADGRG
;
A
#
# COMPACT_ATOMS: atom_id res chain seq x y z
N MET A 1 -15.92 19.50 17.21
CA MET A 1 -15.19 20.74 16.93
C MET A 1 -14.02 21.00 17.89
N LEU A 2 -14.04 20.47 19.11
CA LEU A 2 -12.99 20.63 20.16
C LEU A 2 -11.60 20.04 19.80
N PHE A 3 -11.54 18.94 19.05
CA PHE A 3 -10.29 18.28 18.68
C PHE A 3 -9.29 19.12 17.84
N ARG A 4 -9.77 20.10 17.08
CA ARG A 4 -8.91 20.91 16.22
C ARG A 4 -8.19 22.00 17.00
N SER A 5 -8.84 22.62 17.98
CA SER A 5 -8.23 23.70 18.80
C SER A 5 -7.07 23.21 19.66
N GLU A 6 -7.26 22.08 20.36
CA GLU A 6 -6.21 21.46 21.19
C GLU A 6 -4.97 21.05 20.38
N THR A 7 -5.16 20.57 19.15
CA THR A 7 -4.03 20.20 18.26
C THR A 7 -3.21 21.42 17.87
N PHE A 8 -3.87 22.55 17.57
CA PHE A 8 -3.17 23.80 17.27
C PHE A 8 -2.41 24.34 18.48
N GLU A 9 -3.01 24.28 19.68
CA GLU A 9 -2.33 24.66 20.91
C GLU A 9 -1.07 23.81 21.17
N ASP A 10 -1.17 22.50 20.99
CA ASP A 10 -0.01 21.60 21.12
C ASP A 10 1.10 21.98 20.13
N ILE A 11 0.74 22.33 18.89
CA ILE A 11 1.71 22.77 17.87
C ILE A 11 2.37 24.09 18.31
N TYR A 12 1.61 25.10 18.72
CA TYR A 12 2.14 26.38 19.19
C TYR A 12 3.04 26.23 20.43
N LYS A 13 2.68 25.36 21.35
CA LYS A 13 3.47 25.06 22.55
C LYS A 13 4.64 24.10 22.29
N LYS A 14 4.84 23.70 21.00
CA LYS A 14 5.84 22.68 20.59
C LYS A 14 5.71 21.35 21.32
N ASN A 15 4.51 21.02 21.78
CA ASN A 15 4.17 19.79 22.49
C ASN A 15 3.71 18.71 21.51
N TYR A 16 4.58 18.26 20.63
CA TYR A 16 4.30 17.23 19.63
C TYR A 16 5.53 16.37 19.36
N LYS A 17 5.30 15.21 18.74
CA LYS A 17 6.33 14.35 18.15
C LYS A 17 6.21 14.41 16.64
N VAL A 18 7.33 14.29 15.95
CA VAL A 18 7.37 14.13 14.49
C VAL A 18 7.68 12.67 14.19
N GLU A 19 6.83 12.06 13.38
CA GLU A 19 6.98 10.69 12.92
C GLU A 19 7.24 10.67 11.42
N ASP A 20 8.24 9.92 11.00
CA ASP A 20 8.53 9.67 9.59
C ASP A 20 7.60 8.58 9.05
N ARG A 21 7.10 8.79 7.82
CA ARG A 21 6.33 7.81 7.05
C ARG A 21 7.07 7.48 5.78
N SER A 22 7.25 6.19 5.52
CA SER A 22 7.78 5.70 4.25
C SER A 22 6.82 6.03 3.11
N VAL A 23 7.38 6.27 1.93
CA VAL A 23 6.66 6.51 0.68
C VAL A 23 7.13 5.48 -0.32
N LEU A 24 6.22 4.90 -1.09
CA LEU A 24 6.55 4.06 -2.23
C LEU A 24 6.71 4.91 -3.49
N GLN A 25 7.60 4.49 -4.38
CA GLN A 25 7.78 5.06 -5.70
C GLN A 25 7.63 3.97 -6.76
N ALA A 26 6.82 4.26 -7.78
CA ALA A 26 6.68 3.41 -8.96
C ALA A 26 7.56 3.92 -10.11
N PHE A 27 8.25 3.01 -10.76
CA PHE A 27 8.93 3.21 -12.03
C PHE A 27 8.27 2.31 -13.07
N SER A 28 8.25 2.75 -14.31
CA SER A 28 7.67 1.96 -15.40
C SER A 28 8.58 1.94 -16.60
N GLU A 29 8.71 0.78 -17.22
CA GLU A 29 9.41 0.58 -18.49
C GLU A 29 8.39 0.17 -19.57
N GLY A 30 8.55 0.68 -20.78
CA GLY A 30 7.63 0.47 -21.89
C GLY A 30 6.58 1.57 -22.04
N GLN A 31 5.81 1.86 -20.99
CA GLN A 31 4.87 3.00 -20.98
C GLN A 31 5.12 3.87 -19.75
N ALA A 32 5.40 5.15 -19.94
CA ALA A 32 5.57 6.08 -18.81
C ALA A 32 4.25 6.30 -18.06
N LEU A 33 4.32 6.30 -16.73
CA LEU A 33 3.23 6.75 -15.88
C LEU A 33 3.06 8.27 -16.02
N LYS A 34 1.82 8.70 -16.24
CA LYS A 34 1.49 10.12 -16.44
C LYS A 34 1.28 10.85 -15.12
N GLY A 35 0.85 10.13 -14.10
CA GLY A 35 0.56 10.67 -12.79
C GLY A 35 1.79 10.79 -11.90
N TYR A 36 1.58 11.33 -10.69
CA TYR A 36 2.61 11.42 -9.66
C TYR A 36 2.94 10.01 -9.14
N PRO A 37 4.20 9.53 -9.28
CA PRO A 37 4.53 8.12 -9.10
C PRO A 37 4.74 7.71 -7.63
N PHE A 38 4.34 8.54 -6.67
CA PHE A 38 4.56 8.31 -5.25
C PHE A 38 3.27 8.03 -4.50
N GLY A 39 3.28 6.99 -3.65
CA GLY A 39 2.19 6.58 -2.78
C GLY A 39 2.60 6.59 -1.31
N LEU A 40 1.80 7.26 -0.48
CA LEU A 40 1.94 7.22 0.97
C LEU A 40 1.32 5.94 1.53
N ASN A 41 0.18 5.51 0.96
CA ASN A 41 -0.51 4.31 1.39
C ASN A 41 -0.08 3.09 0.56
N GLU A 42 -0.41 3.07 -0.73
CA GLU A 42 -0.20 1.88 -1.56
C GLU A 42 -0.02 2.19 -3.04
N ILE A 43 0.60 1.24 -3.73
CA ILE A 43 0.60 1.10 -5.18
C ILE A 43 -0.09 -0.21 -5.50
N ALA A 44 -1.17 -0.16 -6.27
CA ALA A 44 -1.95 -1.32 -6.66
C ALA A 44 -1.89 -1.55 -8.17
N VAL A 45 -1.70 -2.81 -8.57
CA VAL A 45 -1.89 -3.28 -9.93
C VAL A 45 -3.20 -4.05 -9.96
N LEU A 46 -4.15 -3.62 -10.79
CA LEU A 46 -5.50 -4.15 -10.79
C LEU A 46 -5.94 -4.52 -12.22
N LYS A 47 -6.81 -5.52 -12.33
CA LYS A 47 -7.50 -5.78 -13.59
C LYS A 47 -8.32 -4.56 -13.99
N ARG A 48 -8.40 -4.29 -15.28
CA ARG A 48 -9.27 -3.25 -15.82
C ARG A 48 -10.70 -3.76 -16.05
N ASP A 49 -10.81 -4.97 -16.59
CA ASP A 49 -12.08 -5.54 -17.01
C ASP A 49 -12.58 -6.56 -15.98
N SER A 50 -13.88 -6.63 -15.79
CA SER A 50 -14.52 -7.49 -14.80
C SER A 50 -14.46 -8.99 -15.12
N SER A 51 -14.23 -9.35 -16.39
CA SER A 51 -14.45 -10.70 -16.90
C SER A 51 -13.29 -11.69 -16.71
N SER A 52 -12.08 -11.23 -16.40
CA SER A 52 -10.93 -12.12 -16.25
C SER A 52 -9.94 -11.61 -15.19
N MET A 53 -9.27 -12.52 -14.51
CA MET A 53 -8.10 -12.22 -13.67
C MET A 53 -6.94 -11.78 -14.57
N ILE A 54 -5.96 -11.13 -13.95
CA ILE A 54 -4.65 -10.83 -14.54
C ILE A 54 -3.60 -11.78 -13.97
N THR A 55 -2.53 -12.00 -14.74
CA THR A 55 -1.36 -12.74 -14.32
C THR A 55 -0.25 -11.75 -14.00
N ILE A 56 0.28 -11.80 -12.78
CA ILE A 56 1.31 -10.88 -12.31
C ILE A 56 2.54 -11.69 -11.90
N HIS A 57 3.58 -11.66 -12.73
CA HIS A 57 4.87 -12.25 -12.42
C HIS A 57 5.62 -11.31 -11.48
N THR A 58 5.94 -11.78 -10.30
CA THR A 58 6.53 -10.96 -9.25
C THR A 58 7.92 -11.43 -8.90
N SER A 59 8.87 -10.50 -8.90
CA SER A 59 10.24 -10.72 -8.45
C SER A 59 10.60 -9.72 -7.35
N ILE A 60 11.48 -10.11 -6.44
CA ILE A 60 12.01 -9.29 -5.35
C ILE A 60 13.52 -9.30 -5.44
N ASN A 61 14.15 -8.12 -5.57
CA ASN A 61 15.59 -7.95 -5.77
C ASN A 61 16.13 -8.84 -6.91
N GLY A 62 15.34 -8.95 -8.00
CA GLY A 62 15.68 -9.79 -9.16
C GLY A 62 15.41 -11.30 -8.98
N ALA A 63 15.07 -11.77 -7.76
CA ALA A 63 14.73 -13.16 -7.51
C ALA A 63 13.22 -13.39 -7.72
N TYR A 64 12.84 -14.39 -8.50
CA TYR A 64 11.44 -14.76 -8.71
C TYR A 64 10.78 -15.16 -7.40
N LEU A 65 9.66 -14.50 -7.05
CA LEU A 65 8.86 -14.83 -5.90
C LEU A 65 7.75 -15.82 -6.28
N THR A 66 6.85 -15.39 -7.16
CA THR A 66 5.69 -16.19 -7.59
C THR A 66 4.96 -15.49 -8.74
N THR A 67 4.03 -16.22 -9.36
CA THR A 67 3.07 -15.69 -10.32
C THR A 67 1.69 -15.67 -9.69
N TYR A 68 1.13 -14.48 -9.51
CA TYR A 68 -0.23 -14.31 -9.02
C TYR A 68 -1.22 -14.37 -10.17
N GLN A 69 -2.23 -15.22 -10.07
CA GLN A 69 -3.47 -15.14 -10.86
C GLN A 69 -4.54 -14.57 -9.94
N ALA A 70 -4.91 -13.30 -10.15
CA ALA A 70 -5.73 -12.54 -9.20
C ALA A 70 -6.46 -11.39 -9.90
N ASP A 71 -7.36 -10.74 -9.18
CA ASP A 71 -7.95 -9.47 -9.62
C ASP A 71 -6.95 -8.30 -9.51
N GLY A 72 -5.88 -8.50 -8.76
CA GLY A 72 -4.79 -7.54 -8.62
C GLY A 72 -3.80 -7.88 -7.52
N LEU A 73 -2.85 -6.96 -7.31
CA LEU A 73 -1.83 -7.03 -6.28
C LEU A 73 -1.65 -5.64 -5.67
N VAL A 74 -1.65 -5.54 -4.35
CA VAL A 74 -1.47 -4.29 -3.61
C VAL A 74 -0.16 -4.32 -2.86
N ILE A 75 0.68 -3.33 -3.09
CA ILE A 75 1.94 -3.10 -2.38
C ILE A 75 1.72 -1.91 -1.44
N ALA A 76 1.70 -2.16 -0.13
CA ALA A 76 1.32 -1.16 0.86
C ALA A 76 2.46 -0.84 1.84
N THR A 77 2.60 0.43 2.17
CA THR A 77 3.43 0.89 3.30
C THR A 77 2.78 0.50 4.63
N PRO A 78 3.47 0.62 5.78
CA PRO A 78 2.82 0.50 7.08
C PRO A 78 1.64 1.47 7.27
N THR A 79 1.73 2.68 6.71
CA THR A 79 0.61 3.65 6.72
C THR A 79 -0.59 3.13 5.94
N GLY A 80 -0.36 2.56 4.75
CA GLY A 80 -1.37 1.99 3.87
C GLY A 80 -1.92 0.63 4.33
N SER A 81 -1.28 -0.03 5.30
CA SER A 81 -1.75 -1.32 5.84
C SER A 81 -3.16 -1.25 6.43
N THR A 82 -3.61 -0.06 6.81
CA THR A 82 -4.97 0.21 7.32
C THR A 82 -5.88 0.90 6.29
N ALA A 83 -5.46 0.98 5.02
CA ALA A 83 -6.22 1.50 3.88
C ALA A 83 -6.76 0.35 3.00
N TYR A 84 -6.54 0.39 1.70
CA TYR A 84 -7.04 -0.64 0.78
C TYR A 84 -6.51 -2.05 1.10
N SER A 85 -5.24 -2.15 1.52
CA SER A 85 -4.64 -3.42 1.94
C SER A 85 -5.45 -4.14 3.03
N LEU A 86 -6.00 -3.40 4.01
CA LEU A 86 -6.84 -3.99 5.05
C LEU A 86 -8.11 -4.61 4.48
N SER A 87 -8.77 -3.93 3.54
CA SER A 87 -10.04 -4.36 2.95
C SER A 87 -9.93 -5.68 2.18
N ILE A 88 -8.73 -6.04 1.72
CA ILE A 88 -8.43 -7.26 0.98
C ILE A 88 -7.73 -8.33 1.84
N GLY A 89 -7.74 -8.16 3.17
CA GLY A 89 -7.18 -9.12 4.12
C GLY A 89 -5.67 -9.01 4.34
N GLY A 90 -5.07 -7.86 4.01
CA GLY A 90 -3.68 -7.57 4.33
C GLY A 90 -3.43 -7.40 5.83
N PRO A 91 -2.18 -7.57 6.29
CA PRO A 91 -1.83 -7.43 7.71
C PRO A 91 -1.87 -5.98 8.16
N VAL A 92 -2.26 -5.75 9.41
CA VAL A 92 -2.06 -4.45 10.07
C VAL A 92 -0.60 -4.34 10.49
N ILE A 93 0.09 -3.30 10.01
CA ILE A 93 1.50 -3.06 10.27
C ILE A 93 1.66 -1.81 11.12
N VAL A 94 2.50 -1.89 12.17
CA VAL A 94 2.81 -0.75 13.03
C VAL A 94 3.52 0.34 12.21
N PRO A 95 3.12 1.62 12.32
CA PRO A 95 3.58 2.68 11.44
C PRO A 95 5.09 2.90 11.32
N HIS A 96 5.87 2.51 12.32
CA HIS A 96 7.34 2.67 12.32
C HIS A 96 8.10 1.43 11.81
N SER A 97 7.40 0.41 11.35
CA SER A 97 8.02 -0.75 10.74
C SER A 97 8.74 -0.38 9.44
N GLN A 98 9.92 -0.91 9.25
CA GLN A 98 10.67 -0.80 7.99
C GLN A 98 10.28 -1.95 7.07
N THR A 99 8.99 -2.03 6.74
CA THR A 99 8.43 -3.15 5.96
C THR A 99 7.44 -2.66 4.91
N ILE A 100 7.16 -3.52 3.94
CA ILE A 100 6.14 -3.37 2.90
C ILE A 100 5.30 -4.63 2.90
N ALA A 101 3.98 -4.50 2.79
CA ALA A 101 3.08 -5.63 2.60
C ALA A 101 2.76 -5.80 1.11
N ILE A 102 2.80 -7.04 0.63
CA ILE A 102 2.33 -7.45 -0.69
C ILE A 102 1.08 -8.31 -0.47
N THR A 103 -0.07 -7.82 -0.91
CA THR A 103 -1.37 -8.45 -0.66
C THR A 103 -2.09 -8.68 -1.99
N PRO A 104 -2.39 -9.93 -2.38
CA PRO A 104 -3.15 -10.22 -3.59
C PRO A 104 -4.64 -9.91 -3.39
N VAL A 105 -5.29 -9.43 -4.46
CA VAL A 105 -6.73 -9.16 -4.51
C VAL A 105 -7.42 -10.37 -5.12
N ALA A 106 -8.28 -11.03 -4.37
CA ALA A 106 -9.05 -12.21 -4.81
C ALA A 106 -8.21 -13.23 -5.61
N PRO A 107 -7.11 -13.77 -5.05
CA PRO A 107 -6.25 -14.71 -5.76
C PRO A 107 -6.98 -16.03 -6.05
N HIS A 108 -6.71 -16.62 -7.21
CA HIS A 108 -7.24 -17.92 -7.57
C HIS A 108 -6.66 -19.05 -6.69
N SER A 109 -5.38 -18.94 -6.35
CA SER A 109 -4.71 -19.95 -5.53
C SER A 109 -5.04 -19.79 -4.04
N LEU A 110 -5.54 -20.86 -3.42
CA LEU A 110 -5.84 -20.90 -1.99
C LEU A 110 -4.60 -20.90 -1.08
N ASN A 111 -3.42 -21.17 -1.63
CA ASN A 111 -2.17 -21.24 -0.88
C ASN A 111 -1.45 -19.91 -0.78
N VAL A 112 -1.86 -18.89 -1.56
CA VAL A 112 -1.27 -17.55 -1.53
C VAL A 112 -1.81 -16.80 -0.32
N ARG A 113 -0.89 -16.13 0.38
CA ARG A 113 -1.19 -15.26 1.53
C ARG A 113 -0.45 -13.93 1.35
N PRO A 114 -0.91 -12.87 2.00
CA PRO A 114 -0.12 -11.64 2.10
C PRO A 114 1.25 -11.94 2.67
N ILE A 115 2.28 -11.30 2.10
CA ILE A 115 3.66 -11.40 2.59
C ILE A 115 4.16 -10.02 3.01
N VAL A 116 4.94 -9.97 4.08
CA VAL A 116 5.60 -8.76 4.56
C VAL A 116 7.10 -8.90 4.32
N ILE A 117 7.69 -7.90 3.68
CA ILE A 117 9.11 -7.86 3.31
C ILE A 117 9.76 -6.59 3.88
N ASN A 118 11.09 -6.50 3.81
CA ASN A 118 11.81 -5.27 4.16
C ASN A 118 11.48 -4.15 3.16
N ASP A 119 11.40 -2.90 3.64
CA ASP A 119 11.05 -1.75 2.82
C ASP A 119 12.17 -1.25 1.88
N ASP A 120 13.40 -1.74 2.06
CA ASP A 120 14.55 -1.50 1.19
C ASP A 120 14.63 -2.46 0.00
N TRP A 121 13.72 -3.43 -0.09
CA TRP A 121 13.66 -4.36 -1.20
C TRP A 121 12.91 -3.78 -2.39
N GLU A 122 13.41 -4.11 -3.58
CA GLU A 122 12.78 -3.72 -4.84
C GLU A 122 11.83 -4.81 -5.35
N ILE A 123 10.63 -4.41 -5.74
CA ILE A 123 9.58 -5.30 -6.26
C ILE A 123 9.43 -5.02 -7.75
N THR A 124 9.60 -6.04 -8.58
CA THR A 124 9.35 -5.97 -10.03
C THR A 124 8.12 -6.77 -10.39
N LEU A 125 7.24 -6.17 -11.20
CA LEU A 125 5.98 -6.75 -11.66
C LEU A 125 5.91 -6.72 -13.17
N ASP A 126 5.73 -7.89 -13.79
CA ASP A 126 5.37 -8.04 -15.20
C ASP A 126 3.92 -8.55 -15.28
N VAL A 127 3.08 -7.86 -16.05
CA VAL A 127 1.63 -8.09 -16.04
C VAL A 127 1.14 -8.55 -17.40
N GLU A 128 0.41 -9.67 -17.39
CA GLU A 128 -0.33 -10.18 -18.54
C GLU A 128 -1.83 -10.04 -18.30
N SER A 129 -2.56 -9.59 -19.33
CA SER A 129 -4.01 -9.37 -19.26
C SER A 129 -4.65 -9.72 -20.59
N ARG A 130 -5.79 -10.42 -20.57
CA ARG A 130 -6.56 -10.74 -21.79
C ARG A 130 -7.02 -9.51 -22.57
N SER A 131 -7.24 -8.41 -21.89
CA SER A 131 -7.60 -7.13 -22.51
C SER A 131 -6.41 -6.33 -22.99
N HIS A 132 -5.18 -6.88 -22.84
CA HIS A 132 -3.92 -6.20 -23.13
C HIS A 132 -3.73 -4.87 -22.37
N ASN A 133 -4.47 -4.68 -21.30
CA ASN A 133 -4.41 -3.50 -20.44
C ASN A 133 -4.67 -3.87 -18.98
N PHE A 134 -4.09 -3.11 -18.08
CA PHE A 134 -4.31 -3.19 -16.63
C PHE A 134 -4.33 -1.79 -16.01
N LEU A 135 -4.72 -1.68 -14.76
CA LEU A 135 -4.71 -0.42 -14.02
C LEU A 135 -3.55 -0.39 -13.04
N VAL A 136 -2.88 0.75 -12.97
CA VAL A 136 -1.98 1.10 -11.88
C VAL A 136 -2.65 2.19 -11.06
N ALA A 137 -2.90 1.93 -9.79
CA ALA A 137 -3.51 2.89 -8.87
C ALA A 137 -2.51 3.24 -7.75
N ILE A 138 -2.27 4.52 -7.54
CA ILE A 138 -1.36 5.06 -6.53
C ILE A 138 -2.14 5.99 -5.61
N ASP A 139 -2.38 5.59 -4.36
CA ASP A 139 -3.22 6.32 -3.40
C ASP A 139 -4.56 6.75 -4.04
N GLY A 140 -5.25 5.82 -4.70
CA GLY A 140 -6.55 6.03 -5.34
C GLY A 140 -6.52 6.75 -6.71
N ARG A 141 -5.37 7.24 -7.17
CA ARG A 141 -5.20 7.82 -8.52
C ARG A 141 -4.85 6.71 -9.50
N SER A 142 -5.75 6.36 -10.40
CA SER A 142 -5.56 5.25 -11.32
C SER A 142 -5.29 5.70 -12.75
N GLU A 143 -4.44 4.97 -13.44
CA GLU A 143 -4.21 5.09 -14.87
C GLU A 143 -4.11 3.72 -15.54
N THR A 144 -4.42 3.70 -16.83
CA THR A 144 -4.35 2.48 -17.63
C THR A 144 -2.96 2.29 -18.21
N CYS A 145 -2.37 1.14 -17.96
CA CYS A 145 -1.12 0.69 -18.55
C CYS A 145 -1.38 -0.43 -19.56
N ARG A 146 -0.54 -0.51 -20.59
CA ARG A 146 -0.58 -1.60 -21.56
C ARG A 146 0.18 -2.81 -21.02
N GLU A 147 -0.25 -3.99 -21.44
CA GLU A 147 0.52 -5.22 -21.28
C GLU A 147 1.95 -5.04 -21.80
N GLY A 148 2.93 -5.69 -21.17
CA GLY A 148 4.35 -5.49 -21.46
C GLY A 148 4.98 -4.26 -20.78
N THR A 149 4.17 -3.45 -20.06
CA THR A 149 4.73 -2.44 -19.15
C THR A 149 5.25 -3.13 -17.90
N ARG A 150 6.56 -3.08 -17.68
CA ARG A 150 7.17 -3.53 -16.42
C ARG A 150 7.09 -2.45 -15.38
N LEU A 151 6.69 -2.82 -14.18
CA LEU A 151 6.65 -1.92 -13.03
C LEU A 151 7.73 -2.32 -12.03
N THR A 152 8.48 -1.33 -11.56
CA THR A 152 9.41 -1.47 -10.43
C THR A 152 8.95 -0.59 -9.30
N ILE A 153 8.75 -1.18 -8.12
CA ILE A 153 8.26 -0.48 -6.93
C ILE A 153 9.31 -0.59 -5.84
N ARG A 154 9.68 0.55 -5.28
CA ARG A 154 10.64 0.64 -4.17
C ARG A 154 10.29 1.80 -3.24
N LYS A 155 10.93 1.85 -2.09
CA LYS A 155 10.87 2.99 -1.19
C LYS A 155 11.46 4.24 -1.85
N ALA A 156 10.78 5.37 -1.71
CA ALA A 156 11.30 6.66 -2.16
C ALA A 156 12.47 7.13 -1.27
N ASP A 157 13.31 7.99 -1.83
CA ASP A 157 14.49 8.54 -1.14
C ASP A 157 14.13 9.58 -0.06
N TYR A 158 12.84 9.92 0.07
CA TYR A 158 12.34 10.85 1.07
C TYR A 158 11.22 10.23 1.91
N LYS A 159 10.93 10.87 3.04
CA LYS A 159 9.86 10.49 3.96
C LYS A 159 8.90 11.65 4.18
N ILE A 160 7.65 11.34 4.47
CA ILE A 160 6.67 12.34 4.90
C ILE A 160 6.70 12.43 6.41
N LYS A 161 6.82 13.67 6.92
CA LYS A 161 6.80 13.96 8.35
C LYS A 161 5.37 14.22 8.81
N VAL A 162 4.92 13.44 9.79
CA VAL A 162 3.58 13.56 10.37
C VAL A 162 3.70 14.01 11.82
N ILE A 163 3.00 15.09 12.16
CA ILE A 163 2.92 15.60 13.54
C ILE A 163 1.93 14.73 14.33
N LYS A 164 2.36 14.27 15.49
CA LYS A 164 1.56 13.49 16.43
C LYS A 164 1.53 14.16 17.80
N ARG A 165 0.39 14.14 18.45
CA ARG A 165 0.27 14.54 19.86
C ARG A 165 1.05 13.57 20.75
N PRO A 166 1.64 14.00 21.89
CA PRO A 166 2.48 13.15 22.73
C PRO A 166 1.79 11.88 23.21
N ASN A 167 0.49 11.97 23.48
CA ASN A 167 -0.32 10.87 24.02
C ASN A 167 -1.00 10.03 22.95
N HIS A 168 -0.67 10.24 21.66
CA HIS A 168 -1.26 9.46 20.56
C HIS A 168 -0.58 8.08 20.49
N ILE A 169 -1.29 7.05 20.90
CA ILE A 169 -0.86 5.65 20.86
C ILE A 169 -1.58 4.96 19.69
N PHE A 170 -0.83 4.30 18.82
CA PHE A 170 -1.37 3.58 17.66
C PHE A 170 -2.48 2.59 18.03
N PHE A 171 -2.29 1.84 19.11
CA PHE A 171 -3.26 0.84 19.55
C PHE A 171 -4.60 1.44 20.03
N HIS A 172 -4.62 2.69 20.50
CA HIS A 172 -5.88 3.40 20.79
C HIS A 172 -6.62 3.68 19.48
N THR A 173 -5.91 4.17 18.47
CA THR A 173 -6.52 4.40 17.14
C THR A 173 -7.09 3.11 16.56
N LEU A 174 -6.39 1.99 16.71
CA LEU A 174 -6.82 0.70 16.20
C LEU A 174 -8.13 0.25 16.87
N ARG A 175 -8.24 0.37 18.19
CA ARG A 175 -9.47 0.04 18.93
C ARG A 175 -10.61 1.03 18.65
N ASP A 176 -10.33 2.32 18.75
CA ASP A 176 -11.36 3.35 18.77
C ASP A 176 -11.92 3.67 17.38
N LYS A 177 -11.07 3.59 16.35
CA LYS A 177 -11.47 3.93 14.97
C LYS A 177 -11.74 2.72 14.08
N MET A 178 -11.11 1.59 14.37
CA MET A 178 -11.24 0.38 13.57
C MET A 178 -11.98 -0.74 14.30
N MET A 179 -12.49 -0.46 15.51
CA MET A 179 -13.25 -1.40 16.34
C MET A 179 -12.49 -2.74 16.55
N TRP A 180 -11.15 -2.67 16.64
CA TRP A 180 -10.31 -3.85 16.74
C TRP A 180 -10.60 -4.64 18.01
N GLY A 181 -11.04 -5.89 17.85
CA GLY A 181 -11.41 -6.76 18.96
C GLY A 181 -12.77 -6.44 19.60
N ALA A 182 -13.55 -5.51 19.02
CA ALA A 182 -14.92 -5.28 19.46
C ALA A 182 -15.79 -6.48 19.05
N ASP A 183 -16.39 -7.16 20.03
CA ASP A 183 -17.38 -8.19 19.79
C ASP A 183 -18.71 -7.47 19.47
N GLY A 184 -19.25 -7.70 18.27
CA GLY A 184 -20.51 -7.11 17.82
C GLY A 184 -21.77 -7.64 18.54
N ARG A 185 -21.58 -8.26 19.71
CA ARG A 185 -22.61 -8.85 20.56
C ARG A 185 -22.67 -8.16 21.91
N GLY A 186 -22.59 -6.82 21.92
CA GLY A 186 -22.85 -5.99 23.09
C GLY A 186 -23.94 -5.00 22.80
#